data_88c04b53ebd2f7a74c16b317f07422df
#
_entry.id   88c04b53ebd2f7a74c16b317f07422df
#
_cell.length_a   1.000
_cell.length_b   1.000
_cell.length_c   1.000
_cell.angle_alpha   90.00
_cell.angle_beta   90.00
_cell.angle_gamma   90.00
#
_symmetry.space_group_name_H-M   'P 1'
#
loop_
_entity.id
_entity.type
_entity.pdbx_description
1 polymer ?
#
loop_
_entity_poly.entity_id
_entity_poly.type
_entity_poly.pdbx_seq_one_letter_code
_entity_poly.pdbx_strand_id
1 'polypeptide(L)'
;MTMFSLESSNPMAVYTTLSSAQVSAYLSPFNLGELIELRGISGGIENTNYFVTTQVKGQPPQAFVLTLFEDLDYEEMPYXIGLTEHLVAHNVTVPAPLRNETGTALSLLAGKPTLLFPRFAGDHLARSEIGKNECAIMGQELASLHVAGQGFATQRQSHRGPLWWNELGPRAAQCIEGEDATMLMMAIGQYDAMQSQQPNLPTGVIHGDLFHDNALFNEGKLSATIDLYNASNDYLLFDVAITVNDWCISADGSIAPHLYNAFLDAYANIRAFTPLEQQYWNAMLIAAAMRFWLSRLETFHSLDNHQREEGVTVLKEPDVFRDILRHRMQKFHQLP
;
A
#
# COMPACT_ATOMS: atom_id res chain seq x y z
N MET A 1 -29.03 -25.51 -31.64
CA MET A 1 -29.03 -25.06 -30.24
C MET A 1 -27.56 -24.94 -29.81
N THR A 2 -26.98 -23.80 -30.08
CA THR A 2 -25.54 -23.57 -29.93
C THR A 2 -25.31 -22.81 -28.62
N MET A 3 -24.66 -23.46 -27.68
CA MET A 3 -24.23 -22.83 -26.42
C MET A 3 -23.11 -21.82 -26.73
N PHE A 4 -23.36 -20.55 -26.52
CA PHE A 4 -22.33 -19.53 -26.44
C PHE A 4 -21.75 -19.58 -25.02
N SER A 5 -20.54 -20.06 -24.91
CA SER A 5 -19.75 -19.88 -23.68
C SER A 5 -19.31 -18.41 -23.62
N LEU A 6 -19.83 -17.70 -22.64
CA LEU A 6 -19.33 -16.38 -22.25
C LEU A 6 -17.97 -16.59 -21.57
N GLU A 7 -16.89 -16.45 -22.32
CA GLU A 7 -15.58 -16.23 -21.74
C GLU A 7 -15.61 -14.85 -21.08
N SER A 8 -15.61 -14.82 -19.75
CA SER A 8 -15.41 -13.57 -19.01
C SER A 8 -13.98 -13.11 -19.26
N SER A 9 -13.82 -12.11 -20.11
CA SER A 9 -12.54 -11.41 -20.25
C SER A 9 -12.30 -10.60 -18.96
N ASN A 10 -11.58 -11.17 -18.02
CA ASN A 10 -11.03 -10.41 -16.91
C ASN A 10 -10.02 -9.41 -17.50
N PRO A 11 -10.13 -8.12 -17.19
CA PRO A 11 -9.12 -7.17 -17.66
C PRO A 11 -7.77 -7.55 -17.03
N MET A 12 -6.78 -7.73 -17.88
CA MET A 12 -5.43 -8.10 -17.46
C MET A 12 -4.65 -6.85 -17.06
N ALA A 13 -4.26 -6.74 -15.78
CA ALA A 13 -3.35 -5.68 -15.33
C ALA A 13 -1.89 -6.10 -15.54
N VAL A 14 -1.55 -6.48 -16.78
CA VAL A 14 -0.17 -6.72 -17.20
C VAL A 14 0.15 -5.66 -18.25
N TYR A 15 0.81 -4.59 -17.80
CA TYR A 15 1.20 -3.48 -18.68
C TYR A 15 2.36 -3.88 -19.59
N THR A 16 3.37 -4.57 -19.04
CA THR A 16 4.56 -5.03 -19.78
C THR A 16 4.51 -6.55 -19.94
N THR A 17 4.28 -7.01 -21.17
CA THR A 17 4.21 -8.44 -21.49
C THR A 17 5.62 -9.04 -21.60
N LEU A 18 5.85 -10.15 -20.91
CA LEU A 18 7.13 -10.87 -20.92
C LEU A 18 6.97 -12.26 -21.52
N SER A 19 7.94 -12.67 -22.32
CA SER A 19 8.08 -14.05 -22.79
C SER A 19 8.81 -14.90 -21.75
N SER A 20 8.57 -16.21 -21.77
CA SER A 20 9.29 -17.16 -20.90
C SER A 20 10.82 -17.10 -21.14
N ALA A 21 11.25 -16.84 -22.37
CA ALA A 21 12.68 -16.71 -22.67
C ALA A 21 13.33 -15.50 -21.96
N GLN A 22 12.63 -14.34 -21.93
CA GLN A 22 13.10 -13.15 -21.21
C GLN A 22 13.20 -13.43 -19.72
N VAL A 23 12.17 -14.06 -19.13
CA VAL A 23 12.16 -14.37 -17.70
C VAL A 23 13.22 -15.41 -17.35
N SER A 24 13.42 -16.45 -18.18
CA SER A 24 14.48 -17.45 -17.95
C SER A 24 15.87 -16.80 -17.97
N ALA A 25 16.11 -15.87 -18.90
CA ALA A 25 17.38 -15.14 -18.96
C ALA A 25 17.58 -14.27 -17.71
N TYR A 26 16.51 -13.59 -17.26
CA TYR A 26 16.53 -12.78 -16.04
C TYR A 26 16.84 -13.62 -14.79
N LEU A 27 16.27 -14.84 -14.70
CA LEU A 27 16.43 -15.73 -13.54
C LEU A 27 17.80 -16.43 -13.50
N SER A 28 18.50 -16.50 -14.62
CA SER A 28 19.76 -17.26 -14.74
C SER A 28 20.79 -16.92 -13.65
N PRO A 29 21.04 -15.63 -13.30
CA PRO A 29 22.01 -15.30 -12.24
C PRO A 29 21.55 -15.59 -10.82
N PHE A 30 20.30 -16.02 -10.60
CA PHE A 30 19.77 -16.31 -9.25
C PHE A 30 19.94 -17.77 -8.83
N ASN A 31 20.33 -18.68 -9.76
CA ASN A 31 20.51 -20.11 -9.47
C ASN A 31 19.25 -20.81 -8.91
N LEU A 32 18.08 -20.40 -9.38
CA LEU A 32 16.79 -20.92 -8.89
C LEU A 32 16.28 -22.13 -9.68
N GLY A 33 17.08 -22.66 -10.61
CA GLY A 33 16.69 -23.77 -11.47
C GLY A 33 15.96 -23.30 -12.72
N GLU A 34 15.22 -24.22 -13.35
CA GLU A 34 14.51 -23.96 -14.62
C GLU A 34 13.15 -23.29 -14.34
N LEU A 35 12.77 -22.35 -15.18
CA LEU A 35 11.43 -21.75 -15.17
C LEU A 35 10.42 -22.80 -15.62
N ILE A 36 9.44 -23.12 -14.75
CA ILE A 36 8.38 -24.11 -15.07
C ILE A 36 7.00 -23.45 -15.24
N GLU A 37 6.79 -22.28 -14.66
CA GLU A 37 5.52 -21.54 -14.85
C GLU A 37 5.77 -20.03 -14.81
N LEU A 38 5.11 -19.33 -15.72
CA LEU A 38 5.05 -17.86 -15.77
C LEU A 38 3.59 -17.47 -15.97
N ARG A 39 3.02 -16.75 -15.00
CA ARG A 39 1.60 -16.36 -15.07
C ARG A 39 1.44 -14.91 -14.60
N GLY A 40 0.88 -14.07 -15.47
CA GLY A 40 0.58 -12.67 -15.13
C GLY A 40 -0.45 -12.57 -14.00
N ILE A 41 -0.29 -11.56 -13.16
CA ILE A 41 -1.21 -11.28 -12.06
C ILE A 41 -2.12 -10.14 -12.49
N SER A 42 -3.44 -10.38 -12.45
CA SER A 42 -4.44 -9.40 -12.90
C SER A 42 -4.79 -8.34 -11.83
N GLY A 43 -4.24 -8.44 -10.62
CA GLY A 43 -4.59 -7.59 -9.49
C GLY A 43 -3.48 -6.63 -9.09
N GLY A 44 -3.07 -5.72 -9.91
CA GLY A 44 -2.11 -4.67 -9.57
C GLY A 44 -2.45 -3.41 -10.33
N ILE A 45 -2.50 -2.26 -9.66
CA ILE A 45 -2.91 -1.00 -10.29
C ILE A 45 -1.69 -0.22 -10.79
N GLU A 46 -0.53 -0.40 -10.15
CA GLU A 46 0.64 0.45 -10.41
C GLU A 46 1.79 -0.28 -11.11
N ASN A 47 1.91 -1.60 -10.94
CA ASN A 47 3.07 -2.36 -11.41
C ASN A 47 2.66 -3.63 -12.17
N THR A 48 3.50 -4.09 -13.07
CA THR A 48 3.33 -5.40 -13.74
C THR A 48 3.89 -6.49 -12.84
N ASN A 49 3.04 -7.45 -12.48
CA ASN A 49 3.41 -8.56 -11.61
C ASN A 49 3.20 -9.92 -12.29
N TYR A 50 4.13 -10.84 -12.07
CA TYR A 50 4.04 -12.22 -12.52
C TYR A 50 4.29 -13.18 -11.38
N PHE A 51 3.46 -14.23 -11.26
CA PHE A 51 3.84 -15.44 -10.53
C PHE A 51 4.84 -16.21 -11.38
N VAL A 52 5.95 -16.55 -10.75
CA VAL A 52 7.06 -17.30 -11.36
C VAL A 52 7.28 -18.55 -10.51
N THR A 53 7.28 -19.72 -11.15
CA THR A 53 7.65 -20.97 -10.47
C THR A 53 8.90 -21.53 -11.15
N THR A 54 9.90 -21.87 -10.35
CA THR A 54 11.13 -22.50 -10.83
C THR A 54 11.36 -23.83 -10.13
N GLN A 55 12.23 -24.64 -10.70
CA GLN A 55 12.59 -25.94 -10.09
C GLN A 55 14.05 -26.28 -10.33
N VAL A 56 14.78 -26.51 -9.25
CA VAL A 56 16.09 -27.16 -9.29
C VAL A 56 15.86 -28.67 -9.37
N LYS A 57 16.59 -29.34 -10.26
CA LYS A 57 16.44 -30.78 -10.46
C LYS A 57 16.57 -31.54 -9.14
N GLY A 58 15.56 -32.32 -8.80
CA GLY A 58 15.52 -33.17 -7.59
C GLY A 58 15.03 -32.42 -6.35
N GLN A 59 14.60 -31.16 -6.47
CA GLN A 59 14.04 -30.38 -5.37
C GLN A 59 12.57 -30.01 -5.67
N PRO A 60 11.77 -29.69 -4.65
CA PRO A 60 10.41 -29.20 -4.90
C PRO A 60 10.43 -27.85 -5.63
N PRO A 61 9.36 -27.55 -6.39
CA PRO A 61 9.25 -26.23 -7.02
C PRO A 61 9.25 -25.10 -6.00
N GLN A 62 9.79 -23.94 -6.40
CA GLN A 62 9.82 -22.72 -5.60
C GLN A 62 9.01 -21.64 -6.33
N ALA A 63 8.26 -20.86 -5.56
CA ALA A 63 7.36 -19.83 -6.09
C ALA A 63 7.84 -18.44 -5.72
N PHE A 64 7.76 -17.52 -6.68
CA PHE A 64 8.24 -16.15 -6.58
C PHE A 64 7.20 -15.19 -7.19
N VAL A 65 7.37 -13.90 -6.87
CA VAL A 65 6.67 -12.79 -7.55
C VAL A 65 7.74 -11.94 -8.24
N LEU A 66 7.61 -11.78 -9.55
CA LEU A 66 8.46 -10.91 -10.37
C LEU A 66 7.68 -9.61 -10.58
N THR A 67 8.21 -8.49 -10.09
CA THR A 67 7.58 -7.17 -10.20
C THR A 67 8.41 -6.27 -11.11
N LEU A 68 7.77 -5.75 -12.16
CA LEU A 68 8.31 -4.69 -13.01
C LEU A 68 7.66 -3.37 -12.58
N PHE A 69 8.49 -2.39 -12.25
CA PHE A 69 8.02 -1.09 -11.79
C PHE A 69 7.77 -0.19 -13.00
N GLU A 70 6.49 0.19 -13.19
CA GLU A 70 6.09 0.94 -14.37
C GLU A 70 6.37 2.45 -14.21
N ASP A 71 6.19 2.97 -12.98
CA ASP A 71 6.27 4.40 -12.69
C ASP A 71 7.50 4.80 -11.87
N LEU A 72 8.05 3.88 -11.03
CA LEU A 72 9.20 4.19 -10.19
C LEU A 72 10.51 4.14 -10.97
N ASP A 73 11.33 5.16 -10.80
CA ASP A 73 12.64 5.24 -11.43
C ASP A 73 13.66 4.32 -10.75
N TYR A 74 14.67 3.95 -11.52
CA TYR A 74 15.75 3.06 -11.05
C TYR A 74 16.44 3.62 -9.81
N GLU A 75 16.59 4.93 -9.71
CA GLU A 75 17.24 5.65 -8.62
C GLU A 75 16.46 5.61 -7.30
N GLU A 76 15.16 5.35 -7.34
CA GLU A 76 14.31 5.23 -6.16
C GLU A 76 14.36 3.84 -5.54
N MET A 77 14.70 2.83 -6.33
CA MET A 77 14.65 1.42 -5.92
C MET A 77 15.55 1.09 -4.73
N PRO A 78 16.74 1.69 -4.57
CA PRO A 78 17.58 1.38 -3.40
C PRO A 78 16.89 1.62 -2.06
N TYR A 79 16.00 2.60 -2.00
CA TYR A 79 15.20 2.80 -0.78
C TYR A 79 14.30 1.58 -0.50
N UNK A 80 13.44 0.93 -1.47
CA UNK A 80 12.72 0.00 -1.38
C UNK A 80 13.31 -1.06 -0.96
N ILE A 81 14.45 -1.44 -1.56
CA ILE A 81 15.26 -2.63 -1.28
C ILE A 81 15.82 -2.59 0.14
N GLY A 82 16.53 -1.51 0.46
CA GLY A 82 17.15 -1.37 1.77
C GLY A 82 16.14 -1.40 2.92
N LEU A 83 14.98 -0.78 2.73
CA LEU A 83 13.92 -0.77 3.74
C LEU A 83 13.37 -2.18 3.99
N THR A 84 13.01 -2.92 2.95
CA THR A 84 12.42 -4.26 3.11
C THR A 84 13.43 -5.23 3.74
N GLU A 85 14.69 -5.16 3.34
CA GLU A 85 15.77 -5.96 3.95
C GLU A 85 15.94 -5.61 5.44
N HIS A 86 15.91 -4.32 5.76
CA HIS A 86 16.01 -3.84 7.15
C HIS A 86 14.84 -4.36 7.99
N LEU A 87 13.61 -4.25 7.47
CA LEU A 87 12.40 -4.70 8.17
C LEU A 87 12.43 -6.21 8.42
N VAL A 88 12.82 -7.01 7.42
CA VAL A 88 12.96 -8.47 7.57
C VAL A 88 14.00 -8.80 8.64
N ALA A 89 15.14 -8.09 8.65
CA ALA A 89 16.18 -8.30 9.66
C ALA A 89 15.69 -7.98 11.09
N HIS A 90 14.60 -7.22 11.22
CA HIS A 90 13.96 -6.87 12.51
C HIS A 90 12.65 -7.62 12.74
N ASN A 91 12.43 -8.73 12.01
CA ASN A 91 11.28 -9.65 12.17
C ASN A 91 9.93 -9.01 11.82
N VAL A 92 9.88 -8.01 10.95
CA VAL A 92 8.64 -7.50 10.37
C VAL A 92 8.28 -8.40 9.17
N THR A 93 7.00 -8.71 9.03
CA THR A 93 6.51 -9.70 8.08
C THR A 93 6.28 -9.08 6.69
N VAL A 94 7.38 -8.78 5.98
CA VAL A 94 7.36 -8.16 4.63
C VAL A 94 8.23 -8.97 3.65
N PRO A 95 7.93 -8.97 2.35
CA PRO A 95 8.82 -9.58 1.36
C PRO A 95 10.02 -8.67 1.07
N ALA A 96 11.24 -9.22 1.23
CA ALA A 96 12.45 -8.56 0.74
C ALA A 96 12.87 -9.21 -0.59
N PRO A 97 13.42 -8.45 -1.54
CA PRO A 97 13.80 -9.01 -2.84
C PRO A 97 15.00 -9.94 -2.73
N LEU A 98 15.01 -10.95 -3.58
CA LEU A 98 16.15 -11.86 -3.68
C LEU A 98 17.35 -11.14 -4.30
N ARG A 99 18.54 -11.52 -3.82
CA ARG A 99 19.79 -11.11 -4.47
C ARG A 99 20.36 -12.27 -5.27
N ASN A 100 20.88 -11.95 -6.45
CA ASN A 100 21.52 -12.92 -7.31
C ASN A 100 22.94 -13.27 -6.81
N GLU A 101 23.68 -14.12 -7.51
CA GLU A 101 25.02 -14.59 -7.13
C GLU A 101 26.06 -13.46 -6.97
N THR A 102 25.85 -12.31 -7.62
CA THR A 102 26.73 -11.16 -7.49
C THR A 102 26.30 -10.20 -6.38
N GLY A 103 25.23 -10.54 -5.64
CA GLY A 103 24.67 -9.67 -4.60
C GLY A 103 23.72 -8.59 -5.12
N THR A 104 23.35 -8.65 -6.40
CA THR A 104 22.49 -7.63 -7.04
C THR A 104 21.03 -8.08 -6.92
N ALA A 105 20.16 -7.22 -6.37
CA ALA A 105 18.70 -7.44 -6.38
C ALA A 105 18.05 -6.75 -7.59
N LEU A 106 18.43 -5.50 -7.84
CA LEU A 106 17.79 -4.66 -8.86
C LEU A 106 18.45 -4.87 -10.22
N SER A 107 17.64 -5.07 -11.25
CA SER A 107 18.10 -5.10 -12.63
C SER A 107 16.99 -4.58 -13.55
N LEU A 108 17.29 -4.43 -14.83
CA LEU A 108 16.31 -4.00 -15.83
C LEU A 108 15.80 -5.20 -16.62
N LEU A 109 14.48 -5.30 -16.80
CA LEU A 109 13.83 -6.27 -17.66
C LEU A 109 12.82 -5.53 -18.52
N ALA A 110 12.90 -5.68 -19.82
CA ALA A 110 12.09 -4.92 -20.80
C ALA A 110 12.19 -3.39 -20.58
N GLY A 111 13.38 -2.93 -20.13
CA GLY A 111 13.64 -1.51 -19.88
C GLY A 111 13.09 -0.96 -18.57
N LYS A 112 12.49 -1.81 -17.72
CA LYS A 112 11.87 -1.42 -16.44
C LYS A 112 12.69 -1.91 -15.24
N PRO A 113 12.77 -1.12 -14.15
CA PRO A 113 13.34 -1.64 -12.89
C PRO A 113 12.56 -2.89 -12.47
N THR A 114 13.27 -3.93 -12.08
CA THR A 114 12.65 -5.23 -11.83
C THR A 114 13.26 -5.87 -10.58
N LEU A 115 12.38 -6.41 -9.72
CA LEU A 115 12.77 -7.16 -8.52
C LEU A 115 12.07 -8.52 -8.51
N LEU A 116 12.74 -9.49 -7.89
CA LEU A 116 12.20 -10.84 -7.66
C LEU A 116 12.01 -11.04 -6.16
N PHE A 117 10.78 -11.35 -5.75
CA PHE A 117 10.42 -11.54 -4.34
C PHE A 117 10.04 -13.00 -4.07
N PRO A 118 10.27 -13.53 -2.86
CA PRO A 118 9.65 -14.80 -2.48
C PRO A 118 8.12 -14.64 -2.50
N ARG A 119 7.41 -15.67 -2.95
CA ARG A 119 5.95 -15.67 -2.89
C ARG A 119 5.49 -16.18 -1.53
N PHE A 120 4.74 -15.38 -0.84
CA PHE A 120 4.11 -15.74 0.43
C PHE A 120 2.79 -16.47 0.17
N ALA A 121 2.45 -17.42 1.03
CA ALA A 121 1.18 -18.14 0.98
C ALA A 121 0.05 -17.25 1.54
N GLY A 122 -1.15 -17.50 1.07
CA GLY A 122 -2.33 -16.79 1.57
C GLY A 122 -2.94 -15.84 0.56
N ASP A 123 -4.03 -15.23 0.97
CA ASP A 123 -4.85 -14.37 0.13
C ASP A 123 -5.20 -13.09 0.90
N HIS A 124 -5.64 -12.08 0.17
CA HIS A 124 -6.21 -10.86 0.75
C HIS A 124 -7.57 -11.21 1.38
N LEU A 125 -7.86 -10.62 2.51
CA LEU A 125 -9.15 -10.80 3.18
C LEU A 125 -10.23 -10.01 2.44
N ALA A 126 -11.37 -10.64 2.22
CA ALA A 126 -12.56 -9.89 1.86
C ALA A 126 -12.99 -9.01 3.04
N ARG A 127 -13.65 -7.90 2.76
CA ARG A 127 -14.13 -6.96 3.80
C ARG A 127 -14.96 -7.66 4.90
N SER A 128 -15.74 -8.68 4.52
CA SER A 128 -16.56 -9.46 5.45
C SER A 128 -15.77 -10.41 6.35
N GLU A 129 -14.50 -10.65 6.05
CA GLU A 129 -13.62 -11.53 6.83
C GLU A 129 -12.80 -10.75 7.86
N ILE A 130 -12.83 -9.42 7.81
CA ILE A 130 -12.07 -8.57 8.73
C ILE A 130 -12.82 -8.52 10.08
N GLY A 131 -12.23 -9.10 11.10
CA GLY A 131 -12.74 -9.10 12.45
C GLY A 131 -11.73 -8.52 13.44
N LYS A 132 -12.06 -8.63 14.74
CA LYS A 132 -11.21 -8.12 15.82
C LYS A 132 -9.80 -8.73 15.80
N ASN A 133 -9.72 -10.02 15.49
CA ASN A 133 -8.45 -10.74 15.48
C ASN A 133 -7.52 -10.18 14.39
N GLU A 134 -8.06 -10.00 13.18
CA GLU A 134 -7.31 -9.51 12.04
C GLU A 134 -6.87 -8.06 12.29
N CYS A 135 -7.76 -7.22 12.83
CA CYS A 135 -7.42 -5.84 13.21
C CYS A 135 -6.33 -5.79 14.28
N ALA A 136 -6.39 -6.68 15.30
CA ALA A 136 -5.35 -6.73 16.33
C ALA A 136 -4.00 -7.15 15.73
N ILE A 137 -3.99 -8.14 14.83
CA ILE A 137 -2.78 -8.58 14.13
C ILE A 137 -2.18 -7.39 13.35
N MET A 138 -3.01 -6.65 12.61
CA MET A 138 -2.52 -5.51 11.82
C MET A 138 -2.04 -4.36 12.70
N GLY A 139 -2.67 -4.14 13.87
CA GLY A 139 -2.18 -3.17 14.85
C GLY A 139 -0.78 -3.52 15.34
N GLN A 140 -0.55 -4.79 15.68
CA GLN A 140 0.76 -5.29 16.09
C GLN A 140 1.79 -5.15 14.97
N GLU A 141 1.42 -5.54 13.74
CA GLU A 141 2.33 -5.50 12.60
C GLU A 141 2.75 -4.06 12.27
N LEU A 142 1.79 -3.12 12.24
CA LEU A 142 2.10 -1.72 11.97
C LEU A 142 3.00 -1.13 13.07
N ALA A 143 2.72 -1.44 14.34
CA ALA A 143 3.57 -0.98 15.46
C ALA A 143 4.98 -1.55 15.35
N SER A 144 5.11 -2.83 14.97
CA SER A 144 6.41 -3.48 14.76
C SER A 144 7.19 -2.83 13.61
N LEU A 145 6.50 -2.52 12.50
CA LEU A 145 7.09 -1.79 11.38
C LEU A 145 7.62 -0.42 11.84
N HIS A 146 6.80 0.33 12.59
CA HIS A 146 7.20 1.66 13.08
C HIS A 146 8.41 1.61 14.02
N VAL A 147 8.44 0.61 14.92
CA VAL A 147 9.57 0.45 15.85
C VAL A 147 10.83 0.04 15.09
N ALA A 148 10.72 -0.95 14.21
CA ALA A 148 11.85 -1.39 13.37
C ALA A 148 12.36 -0.25 12.47
N GLY A 149 11.44 0.47 11.86
CA GLY A 149 11.75 1.56 10.92
C GLY A 149 12.55 2.71 11.54
N GLN A 150 12.51 2.89 12.86
CA GLN A 150 13.30 3.93 13.53
C GLN A 150 14.81 3.73 13.37
N GLY A 151 15.26 2.49 13.17
CA GLY A 151 16.68 2.17 12.92
C GLY A 151 17.11 2.32 11.46
N PHE A 152 16.18 2.62 10.54
CA PHE A 152 16.50 2.73 9.12
C PHE A 152 16.99 4.15 8.79
N ALA A 153 18.23 4.24 8.31
CA ALA A 153 18.93 5.53 8.18
C ALA A 153 18.54 6.31 6.92
N THR A 154 18.11 5.61 5.86
CA THR A 154 17.77 6.25 4.59
C THR A 154 16.38 6.91 4.68
N GLN A 155 16.27 8.13 4.14
CA GLN A 155 15.04 8.90 4.21
C GLN A 155 14.45 9.11 2.81
N ARG A 156 13.13 9.09 2.73
CA ARG A 156 12.37 9.32 1.50
C ARG A 156 11.13 10.16 1.84
N GLN A 157 10.89 11.19 1.08
CA GLN A 157 9.67 11.99 1.22
C GLN A 157 8.54 11.34 0.44
N SER A 158 7.32 11.48 0.96
CA SER A 158 6.13 10.97 0.27
C SER A 158 5.85 11.79 -1.00
N HIS A 159 5.61 11.12 -2.11
CA HIS A 159 5.13 11.75 -3.34
C HIS A 159 3.69 12.27 -3.21
N ARG A 160 2.94 11.73 -2.23
CA ARG A 160 1.52 12.03 -2.01
C ARG A 160 1.30 12.84 -0.71
N GLY A 161 2.29 13.68 -0.37
CA GLY A 161 2.27 14.53 0.81
C GLY A 161 1.64 15.90 0.58
N PRO A 162 1.81 16.84 1.53
CA PRO A 162 1.10 18.14 1.51
C PRO A 162 1.35 18.99 0.28
N LEU A 163 2.53 18.93 -0.33
CA LEU A 163 2.80 19.67 -1.59
C LEU A 163 1.84 19.21 -2.69
N TRP A 164 1.71 17.89 -2.84
CA TRP A 164 0.80 17.30 -3.84
C TRP A 164 -0.65 17.63 -3.51
N TRP A 165 -1.05 17.58 -2.21
CA TRP A 165 -2.43 17.90 -1.82
C TRP A 165 -2.80 19.34 -2.18
N ASN A 166 -1.89 20.28 -1.93
CA ASN A 166 -2.11 21.70 -2.17
C ASN A 166 -2.11 22.06 -3.65
N GLU A 167 -1.38 21.30 -4.47
CA GLU A 167 -1.39 21.46 -5.93
C GLU A 167 -2.66 20.87 -6.55
N LEU A 168 -2.98 19.63 -6.18
CA LEU A 168 -4.07 18.88 -6.82
C LEU A 168 -5.45 19.25 -6.26
N GLY A 169 -5.55 19.54 -4.97
CA GLY A 169 -6.82 19.82 -4.28
C GLY A 169 -7.71 20.85 -4.97
N PRO A 170 -7.19 22.05 -5.30
CA PRO A 170 -8.00 23.05 -6.00
C PRO A 170 -8.49 22.59 -7.39
N ARG A 171 -7.71 21.76 -8.09
CA ARG A 171 -8.10 21.20 -9.39
C ARG A 171 -9.19 20.14 -9.21
N ALA A 172 -9.01 19.24 -8.25
CA ALA A 172 -10.00 18.20 -7.92
C ALA A 172 -11.33 18.81 -7.45
N ALA A 173 -11.26 19.89 -6.65
CA ALA A 173 -12.45 20.60 -6.16
C ALA A 173 -13.31 21.18 -7.29
N GLN A 174 -12.71 21.48 -8.45
CA GLN A 174 -13.46 21.95 -9.63
C GLN A 174 -14.24 20.83 -10.32
N CYS A 175 -13.94 19.57 -10.03
CA CYS A 175 -14.54 18.39 -10.68
C CYS A 175 -15.68 17.78 -9.86
N ILE A 176 -15.94 18.29 -8.65
CA ILE A 176 -16.94 17.74 -7.73
C ILE A 176 -17.92 18.82 -7.28
N GLU A 177 -19.05 18.42 -6.69
CA GLU A 177 -20.11 19.37 -6.32
C GLU A 177 -19.78 20.21 -5.08
N GLY A 178 -20.43 21.35 -4.94
CA GLY A 178 -20.10 22.44 -4.02
C GLY A 178 -19.84 22.05 -2.57
N GLU A 179 -20.67 21.20 -1.95
CA GLU A 179 -20.46 20.77 -0.55
C GLU A 179 -19.23 19.87 -0.42
N ASP A 180 -19.05 18.96 -1.35
CA ASP A 180 -17.90 18.06 -1.37
C ASP A 180 -16.61 18.83 -1.68
N ALA A 181 -16.64 19.79 -2.60
CA ALA A 181 -15.50 20.68 -2.87
C ALA A 181 -15.11 21.47 -1.62
N THR A 182 -16.10 22.00 -0.91
CA THR A 182 -15.86 22.72 0.37
C THR A 182 -15.23 21.79 1.40
N MET A 183 -15.76 20.57 1.54
CA MET A 183 -15.26 19.57 2.49
C MET A 183 -13.78 19.20 2.19
N LEU A 184 -13.46 19.00 0.91
CA LEU A 184 -12.09 18.69 0.48
C LEU A 184 -11.13 19.81 0.87
N MET A 185 -11.48 21.07 0.51
CA MET A 185 -10.61 22.22 0.79
C MET A 185 -10.50 22.50 2.29
N MET A 186 -11.58 22.27 3.07
CA MET A 186 -11.53 22.38 4.53
C MET A 186 -10.58 21.35 5.15
N ALA A 187 -10.60 20.11 4.66
CA ALA A 187 -9.72 19.03 5.17
C ALA A 187 -8.23 19.39 4.90
N ILE A 188 -7.93 19.86 3.69
CA ILE A 188 -6.56 20.32 3.34
C ILE A 188 -6.15 21.47 4.27
N GLY A 189 -7.03 22.49 4.41
CA GLY A 189 -6.75 23.65 5.26
C GLY A 189 -6.56 23.31 6.73
N GLN A 190 -7.28 22.31 7.26
CA GLN A 190 -7.10 21.84 8.64
C GLN A 190 -5.71 21.23 8.84
N TYR A 191 -5.24 20.44 7.87
CA TYR A 191 -3.89 19.86 7.95
C TYR A 191 -2.82 20.96 7.85
N ASP A 192 -2.98 21.92 6.95
CA ASP A 192 -2.04 23.04 6.80
C ASP A 192 -1.96 23.88 8.08
N ALA A 193 -3.12 24.12 8.71
CA ALA A 193 -3.18 24.85 9.99
C ALA A 193 -2.46 24.06 11.11
N MET A 194 -2.59 22.73 11.11
CA MET A 194 -1.84 21.87 12.03
C MET A 194 -0.33 21.96 11.76
N GLN A 195 0.07 21.84 10.51
CA GLN A 195 1.48 21.88 10.10
C GLN A 195 2.13 23.23 10.43
N SER A 196 1.37 24.33 10.35
CA SER A 196 1.90 25.67 10.68
C SER A 196 2.30 25.78 12.14
N GLN A 197 1.75 24.95 13.03
CA GLN A 197 2.10 24.89 14.45
C GLN A 197 3.37 24.05 14.69
N GLN A 198 3.88 23.36 13.67
CA GLN A 198 5.07 22.51 13.72
C GLN A 198 5.02 21.53 14.91
N PRO A 199 3.96 20.71 15.03
CA PRO A 199 3.84 19.82 16.19
C PRO A 199 4.98 18.80 16.21
N ASN A 200 5.60 18.63 17.37
CA ASN A 200 6.69 17.66 17.55
C ASN A 200 6.13 16.24 17.69
N LEU A 201 5.42 15.79 16.67
CA LEU A 201 4.87 14.43 16.61
C LEU A 201 5.96 13.42 16.25
N PRO A 202 5.89 12.18 16.77
CA PRO A 202 6.84 11.14 16.36
C PRO A 202 6.80 10.88 14.86
N THR A 203 7.99 10.87 14.25
CA THR A 203 8.20 10.60 12.83
C THR A 203 9.04 9.34 12.64
N GLY A 204 8.93 8.72 11.47
CA GLY A 204 9.72 7.56 11.12
C GLY A 204 9.27 7.00 9.78
N VAL A 205 9.71 5.80 9.49
CA VAL A 205 9.23 5.07 8.31
C VAL A 205 7.76 4.73 8.50
N ILE A 206 6.96 5.03 7.50
CA ILE A 206 5.54 4.65 7.39
C ILE A 206 5.36 3.73 6.18
N HIS A 207 4.34 2.89 6.21
CA HIS A 207 3.90 2.10 5.05
C HIS A 207 3.25 3.03 4.01
N GLY A 208 2.39 3.92 4.47
CA GLY A 208 1.71 4.93 3.65
C GLY A 208 0.52 4.41 2.85
N ASP A 209 0.25 3.09 2.90
CA ASP A 209 -0.85 2.45 2.15
C ASP A 209 -1.24 1.09 2.74
N LEU A 210 -1.26 0.95 4.07
CA LEU A 210 -1.54 -0.36 4.71
C LEU A 210 -3.04 -0.66 4.74
N PHE A 211 -3.59 -0.94 3.56
CA PHE A 211 -4.97 -1.38 3.37
C PHE A 211 -5.07 -2.90 3.46
N HIS A 212 -6.31 -3.41 3.56
CA HIS A 212 -6.55 -4.86 3.66
C HIS A 212 -6.10 -5.62 2.40
N ASP A 213 -6.07 -4.95 1.23
CA ASP A 213 -5.54 -5.54 0.00
C ASP A 213 -4.00 -5.50 -0.08
N ASN A 214 -3.33 -4.94 0.96
CA ASN A 214 -1.87 -4.98 1.11
C ASN A 214 -1.41 -5.87 2.27
N ALA A 215 -2.28 -6.81 2.70
CA ALA A 215 -1.97 -7.83 3.72
C ALA A 215 -2.44 -9.19 3.24
N LEU A 216 -1.55 -10.19 3.34
CA LEU A 216 -1.86 -11.57 2.99
C LEU A 216 -2.07 -12.38 4.28
N PHE A 217 -3.18 -13.10 4.35
CA PHE A 217 -3.50 -13.97 5.48
C PHE A 217 -3.57 -15.43 5.03
N ASN A 218 -2.99 -16.30 5.86
CA ASN A 218 -3.04 -17.73 5.64
C ASN A 218 -3.45 -18.42 6.95
N GLU A 219 -4.56 -19.14 6.93
CA GLU A 219 -5.10 -19.85 8.11
C GLU A 219 -5.23 -18.94 9.35
N GLY A 220 -5.72 -17.70 9.14
CA GLY A 220 -5.97 -16.74 10.22
C GLY A 220 -4.73 -16.05 10.78
N LYS A 221 -3.57 -16.19 10.11
CA LYS A 221 -2.31 -15.55 10.50
C LYS A 221 -1.85 -14.64 9.38
N LEU A 222 -1.24 -13.51 9.73
CA LEU A 222 -0.58 -12.65 8.76
C LEU A 222 0.60 -13.40 8.15
N SER A 223 0.60 -13.50 6.83
CA SER A 223 1.65 -14.15 6.06
C SER A 223 2.65 -13.12 5.51
N ALA A 224 2.15 -11.97 5.07
CA ALA A 224 3.00 -10.85 4.63
C ALA A 224 2.20 -9.55 4.57
N THR A 225 2.86 -8.45 4.90
CA THR A 225 2.47 -7.09 4.53
C THR A 225 3.24 -6.73 3.25
N ILE A 226 2.52 -6.37 2.20
CA ILE A 226 3.10 -6.16 0.86
C ILE A 226 2.90 -4.72 0.41
N ASP A 227 3.51 -4.39 -0.71
CA ASP A 227 3.30 -3.11 -1.42
C ASP A 227 3.88 -1.89 -0.67
N LEU A 228 5.13 -2.02 -0.19
CA LEU A 228 5.83 -0.93 0.50
C LEU A 228 6.35 0.16 -0.46
N TYR A 229 5.80 0.27 -1.66
CA TYR A 229 6.28 1.23 -2.67
C TYR A 229 5.93 2.67 -2.29
N ASN A 230 4.87 2.86 -1.48
CA ASN A 230 4.48 4.15 -0.93
C ASN A 230 5.20 4.48 0.39
N ALA A 231 6.03 3.56 0.90
CA ALA A 231 6.75 3.77 2.17
C ALA A 231 7.63 5.02 2.08
N SER A 232 7.63 5.80 3.13
CA SER A 232 8.32 7.10 3.20
C SER A 232 8.54 7.48 4.66
N ASN A 233 9.11 8.66 4.90
CA ASN A 233 9.25 9.18 6.26
C ASN A 233 8.19 10.25 6.51
N ASP A 234 7.33 10.01 7.51
CA ASP A 234 6.25 10.92 7.86
C ASP A 234 5.88 10.72 9.35
N TYR A 235 4.82 11.36 9.81
CA TYR A 235 4.27 11.14 11.14
C TYR A 235 3.76 9.70 11.26
N LEU A 236 4.22 8.97 12.28
CA LEU A 236 3.74 7.60 12.54
C LEU A 236 2.22 7.57 12.74
N LEU A 237 1.69 8.63 13.37
CA LEU A 237 0.25 8.78 13.59
C LEU A 237 -0.55 8.84 12.28
N PHE A 238 0.04 9.39 11.22
CA PHE A 238 -0.61 9.45 9.89
C PHE A 238 -0.82 8.04 9.33
N ASP A 239 0.18 7.16 9.47
CA ASP A 239 0.09 5.77 9.01
C ASP A 239 -0.96 4.97 9.79
N VAL A 240 -1.02 5.19 11.13
CA VAL A 240 -2.08 4.61 11.97
C VAL A 240 -3.46 5.04 11.45
N ALA A 241 -3.60 6.34 11.12
CA ALA A 241 -4.88 6.87 10.61
C ALA A 241 -5.25 6.28 9.24
N ILE A 242 -4.27 6.10 8.35
CA ILE A 242 -4.48 5.44 7.05
C ILE A 242 -5.05 4.03 7.28
N THR A 243 -4.38 3.26 8.12
CA THR A 243 -4.76 1.85 8.39
C THR A 243 -6.13 1.76 9.06
N VAL A 244 -6.40 2.61 10.06
CA VAL A 244 -7.71 2.66 10.72
C VAL A 244 -8.83 3.00 9.73
N ASN A 245 -8.59 3.93 8.80
CA ASN A 245 -9.59 4.35 7.81
C ASN A 245 -9.94 3.26 6.78
N ASP A 246 -9.16 2.19 6.73
CA ASP A 246 -9.51 1.02 5.90
C ASP A 246 -9.97 -0.15 6.76
N TRP A 247 -9.16 -0.56 7.74
CA TRP A 247 -9.40 -1.80 8.50
C TRP A 247 -10.55 -1.70 9.50
N CYS A 248 -10.83 -0.49 10.03
CA CYS A 248 -11.68 -0.34 11.22
C CYS A 248 -13.01 0.34 10.90
N ILE A 249 -13.57 0.10 9.71
CA ILE A 249 -14.80 0.77 9.26
C ILE A 249 -15.98 -0.20 9.12
N SER A 250 -17.17 0.36 9.32
CA SER A 250 -18.45 -0.26 8.97
C SER A 250 -18.75 -0.05 7.47
N ALA A 251 -19.80 -0.68 6.98
CA ALA A 251 -20.16 -0.62 5.55
C ALA A 251 -20.47 0.81 5.07
N ASP A 252 -20.85 1.72 5.98
CA ASP A 252 -21.12 3.12 5.64
C ASP A 252 -19.89 4.04 5.74
N GLY A 253 -18.71 3.49 6.06
CA GLY A 253 -17.48 4.27 6.23
C GLY A 253 -17.27 4.81 7.64
N SER A 254 -18.25 4.68 8.54
CA SER A 254 -18.08 5.07 9.95
C SER A 254 -17.11 4.12 10.65
N ILE A 255 -16.48 4.56 11.74
CA ILE A 255 -15.63 3.69 12.56
C ILE A 255 -16.48 2.60 13.24
N ALA A 256 -16.05 1.35 13.10
CA ALA A 256 -16.59 0.19 13.81
C ALA A 256 -15.85 0.08 15.15
N PRO A 257 -16.49 0.43 16.30
CA PRO A 257 -15.74 0.56 17.57
C PRO A 257 -14.99 -0.69 18.00
N HIS A 258 -15.57 -1.87 17.73
CA HIS A 258 -14.96 -3.13 18.14
C HIS A 258 -13.69 -3.47 17.33
N LEU A 259 -13.62 -3.08 16.05
CA LEU A 259 -12.43 -3.23 15.20
C LEU A 259 -11.37 -2.19 15.59
N TYR A 260 -11.81 -0.96 15.75
CA TYR A 260 -11.00 0.20 16.12
C TYR A 260 -10.25 -0.05 17.43
N ASN A 261 -10.98 -0.48 18.48
CA ASN A 261 -10.34 -0.75 19.77
C ASN A 261 -9.35 -1.92 19.66
N ALA A 262 -9.73 -3.00 18.97
CA ALA A 262 -8.84 -4.16 18.81
C ALA A 262 -7.52 -3.76 18.10
N PHE A 263 -7.60 -2.94 17.06
CA PHE A 263 -6.41 -2.47 16.34
C PHE A 263 -5.54 -1.56 17.21
N LEU A 264 -6.16 -0.54 17.82
CA LEU A 264 -5.39 0.49 18.57
C LEU A 264 -4.80 -0.06 19.87
N ASP A 265 -5.54 -0.92 20.60
CA ASP A 265 -5.00 -1.58 21.80
C ASP A 265 -3.78 -2.44 21.45
N ALA A 266 -3.89 -3.21 20.37
CA ALA A 266 -2.78 -4.07 19.91
C ALA A 266 -1.56 -3.24 19.49
N TYR A 267 -1.79 -2.14 18.78
CA TYR A 267 -0.72 -1.18 18.40
C TYR A 267 -0.08 -0.58 19.66
N ALA A 268 -0.90 -0.06 20.59
CA ALA A 268 -0.44 0.65 21.80
C ALA A 268 0.38 -0.27 22.72
N ASN A 269 0.12 -1.57 22.71
CA ASN A 269 0.89 -2.56 23.49
C ASN A 269 2.34 -2.67 23.04
N ILE A 270 2.66 -2.29 21.79
CA ILE A 270 4.04 -2.32 21.25
C ILE A 270 4.62 -0.91 21.24
N ARG A 271 3.83 0.08 20.81
CA ARG A 271 4.22 1.48 20.71
C ARG A 271 3.11 2.35 21.29
N ALA A 272 3.31 2.80 22.53
CA ALA A 272 2.33 3.67 23.21
C ALA A 272 2.19 5.02 22.50
N PHE A 273 0.98 5.54 22.47
CA PHE A 273 0.70 6.86 21.93
C PHE A 273 1.12 7.95 22.92
N THR A 274 1.68 9.03 22.42
CA THR A 274 2.03 10.21 23.22
C THR A 274 0.80 11.09 23.43
N PRO A 275 0.80 11.97 24.48
CA PRO A 275 -0.30 12.93 24.63
C PRO A 275 -0.48 13.86 23.42
N LEU A 276 0.60 14.16 22.70
CA LEU A 276 0.53 14.99 21.50
C LEU A 276 -0.17 14.24 20.35
N GLU A 277 0.09 12.94 20.22
CA GLU A 277 -0.62 12.11 19.24
C GLU A 277 -2.12 12.05 19.55
N GLN A 278 -2.50 11.95 20.84
CA GLN A 278 -3.91 12.00 21.25
C GLN A 278 -4.57 13.32 20.83
N GLN A 279 -3.84 14.43 21.00
CA GLN A 279 -4.33 15.78 20.63
C GLN A 279 -4.60 15.89 19.13
N TYR A 280 -3.72 15.34 18.29
CA TYR A 280 -3.78 15.50 16.83
C TYR A 280 -4.46 14.34 16.11
N TRP A 281 -4.97 13.34 16.86
CA TRP A 281 -5.51 12.11 16.26
C TRP A 281 -6.61 12.38 15.23
N ASN A 282 -7.59 13.21 15.57
CA ASN A 282 -8.70 13.47 14.66
C ASN A 282 -8.25 14.22 13.40
N ALA A 283 -7.27 15.13 13.53
CA ALA A 283 -6.69 15.80 12.36
C ALA A 283 -6.02 14.79 11.42
N MET A 284 -5.35 13.77 11.96
CA MET A 284 -4.71 12.72 11.16
C MET A 284 -5.73 11.81 10.49
N LEU A 285 -6.81 11.44 11.18
CA LEU A 285 -7.91 10.65 10.57
C LEU A 285 -8.52 11.39 9.38
N ILE A 286 -8.74 12.70 9.52
CA ILE A 286 -9.26 13.57 8.46
C ILE A 286 -8.26 13.64 7.29
N ALA A 287 -6.99 13.92 7.59
CA ALA A 287 -5.94 14.04 6.57
C ALA A 287 -5.76 12.75 5.77
N ALA A 288 -5.76 11.60 6.46
CA ALA A 288 -5.63 10.30 5.80
C ALA A 288 -6.82 10.01 4.88
N ALA A 289 -8.05 10.28 5.34
CA ALA A 289 -9.25 10.08 4.51
C ALA A 289 -9.22 11.02 3.29
N MET A 290 -8.87 12.30 3.50
CA MET A 290 -8.76 13.31 2.45
C MET A 290 -7.72 12.90 1.40
N ARG A 291 -6.53 12.45 1.83
CA ARG A 291 -5.44 12.03 0.91
C ARG A 291 -5.90 10.91 -0.03
N PHE A 292 -6.61 9.90 0.49
CA PHE A 292 -7.07 8.79 -0.34
C PHE A 292 -8.26 9.18 -1.22
N TRP A 293 -9.14 10.06 -0.73
CA TRP A 293 -10.19 10.61 -1.60
C TRP A 293 -9.58 11.39 -2.76
N LEU A 294 -8.61 12.26 -2.47
CA LEU A 294 -7.92 13.07 -3.48
C LEU A 294 -7.22 12.18 -4.54
N SER A 295 -6.57 11.10 -4.10
CA SER A 295 -5.91 10.15 -5.00
C SER A 295 -6.93 9.47 -5.96
N ARG A 296 -8.11 9.12 -5.42
CA ARG A 296 -9.17 8.52 -6.25
C ARG A 296 -9.78 9.54 -7.22
N LEU A 297 -9.94 10.79 -6.77
CA LEU A 297 -10.42 11.88 -7.66
C LEU A 297 -9.42 12.13 -8.78
N GLU A 298 -8.12 12.11 -8.47
CA GLU A 298 -7.06 12.26 -9.48
C GLU A 298 -7.22 11.25 -10.61
N THR A 299 -7.35 9.98 -10.24
CA THR A 299 -7.50 8.89 -11.22
C THR A 299 -8.85 8.98 -11.95
N PHE A 300 -9.93 9.18 -11.19
CA PHE A 300 -11.31 9.17 -11.72
C PHE A 300 -11.53 10.30 -12.75
N HIS A 301 -10.96 11.48 -12.50
CA HIS A 301 -11.12 12.65 -13.37
C HIS A 301 -9.91 12.87 -14.31
N SER A 302 -8.96 11.92 -14.32
CA SER A 302 -7.75 12.00 -15.17
C SER A 302 -7.01 13.33 -14.99
N LEU A 303 -6.77 13.70 -13.72
CA LEU A 303 -6.14 14.97 -13.36
C LEU A 303 -4.61 14.89 -13.40
N ASP A 304 -4.05 13.69 -13.49
CA ASP A 304 -2.61 13.51 -13.67
C ASP A 304 -2.20 13.88 -15.11
N ASN A 305 -0.97 14.31 -15.27
CA ASN A 305 -0.42 14.66 -16.57
C ASN A 305 0.13 13.45 -17.34
N HIS A 306 0.01 12.25 -16.76
CA HIS A 306 0.50 11.01 -17.35
C HIS A 306 -0.65 10.35 -18.13
N GLN A 307 -0.51 10.24 -19.44
CA GLN A 307 -1.44 9.49 -20.28
C GLN A 307 -1.29 8.00 -19.99
N ARG A 308 -2.10 7.49 -19.09
CA ARG A 308 -2.22 6.04 -18.91
C ARG A 308 -2.94 5.46 -20.14
N GLU A 309 -2.41 4.36 -20.67
CA GLU A 309 -3.04 3.70 -21.84
C GLU A 309 -4.48 3.30 -21.49
N GLU A 310 -5.40 3.59 -22.40
CA GLU A 310 -6.82 3.28 -22.23
C GLU A 310 -7.02 1.77 -22.00
N GLY A 311 -7.75 1.42 -20.96
CA GLY A 311 -8.28 0.07 -20.76
C GLY A 311 -7.69 -0.77 -19.64
N VAL A 312 -6.74 -0.26 -18.85
CA VAL A 312 -6.05 -1.12 -17.86
C VAL A 312 -6.32 -0.73 -16.39
N THR A 313 -6.88 0.44 -16.11
CA THR A 313 -7.05 0.91 -14.73
C THR A 313 -8.37 0.43 -14.12
N VAL A 314 -8.30 -0.33 -13.04
CA VAL A 314 -9.46 -0.59 -12.18
C VAL A 314 -9.72 0.67 -11.36
N LEU A 315 -10.74 1.43 -11.75
CA LEU A 315 -11.11 2.66 -11.05
C LEU A 315 -11.74 2.32 -9.70
N LYS A 316 -11.07 2.67 -8.61
CA LYS A 316 -11.67 2.59 -7.27
C LYS A 316 -12.61 3.79 -7.08
N GLU A 317 -13.84 3.52 -6.69
CA GLU A 317 -14.87 4.55 -6.50
C GLU A 317 -14.42 5.63 -5.51
N PRO A 318 -14.46 6.91 -5.88
CA PRO A 318 -14.07 8.00 -4.97
C PRO A 318 -14.98 8.12 -3.75
N ASP A 319 -16.27 7.81 -3.91
CA ASP A 319 -17.31 8.06 -2.91
C ASP A 319 -17.04 7.35 -1.58
N VAL A 320 -16.37 6.21 -1.59
CA VAL A 320 -16.02 5.48 -0.35
C VAL A 320 -15.20 6.40 0.57
N PHE A 321 -14.14 7.02 0.07
CA PHE A 321 -13.29 7.89 0.89
C PHE A 321 -13.90 9.27 1.13
N ARG A 322 -14.78 9.76 0.26
CA ARG A 322 -15.62 10.94 0.55
C ARG A 322 -16.47 10.69 1.81
N ASP A 323 -17.13 9.55 1.88
CA ASP A 323 -18.03 9.24 2.99
C ASP A 323 -17.25 8.98 4.28
N ILE A 324 -16.10 8.30 4.19
CA ILE A 324 -15.18 8.17 5.33
C ILE A 324 -14.78 9.55 5.84
N LEU A 325 -14.32 10.45 4.96
CA LEU A 325 -13.93 11.80 5.34
C LEU A 325 -15.07 12.54 6.03
N ARG A 326 -16.29 12.47 5.47
CA ARG A 326 -17.49 13.10 6.06
C ARG A 326 -17.71 12.61 7.50
N HIS A 327 -17.61 11.31 7.75
CA HIS A 327 -17.73 10.76 9.10
C HIS A 327 -16.63 11.25 10.04
N ARG A 328 -15.37 11.34 9.56
CA ARG A 328 -14.25 11.80 10.38
C ARG A 328 -14.39 13.27 10.77
N MET A 329 -14.99 14.10 9.90
CA MET A 329 -15.23 15.51 10.21
C MET A 329 -16.42 15.72 11.15
N GLN A 330 -17.35 14.76 11.21
CA GLN A 330 -18.57 14.88 12.05
C GLN A 330 -18.39 14.32 13.46
N LYS A 331 -17.43 13.40 13.67
CA LYS A 331 -17.34 12.68 14.93
C LYS A 331 -15.88 12.56 15.41
N PHE A 332 -15.67 12.95 16.66
CA PHE A 332 -14.37 12.81 17.32
C PHE A 332 -14.16 11.38 17.83
N HIS A 333 -12.92 10.92 17.71
CA HIS A 333 -12.46 9.60 18.18
C HIS A 333 -11.27 9.78 19.09
N GLN A 334 -11.06 8.84 20.01
CA GLN A 334 -9.98 8.90 21.00
C GLN A 334 -9.03 7.71 20.82
N LEU A 335 -7.74 7.96 21.02
CA LEU A 335 -6.74 6.91 21.16
C LEU A 335 -6.81 6.30 22.58
N PRO A 336 -6.38 5.05 22.76
CA PRO A 336 -6.35 4.43 24.09
C PRO A 336 -5.34 5.07 25.02
#